data_e4c064f7297a989e0e51aa6701787b81
#
_entry.id   e4c064f7297a989e0e51aa6701787b81
#
_cell.length_a   1.000
_cell.length_b   1.000
_cell.length_c   1.000
_cell.angle_alpha   90.00
_cell.angle_beta   90.00
_cell.angle_gamma   90.00
#
_symmetry.space_group_name_H-M   'P 1'
#
loop_
_entity.id
_entity.type
_entity.pdbx_description
1 polymer ?
#
loop_
_entity_poly.entity_id
_entity_poly.type
_entity_poly.pdbx_seq_one_letter_code
_entity_poly.pdbx_strand_id
1 'polypeptide(L)'
;MKKILALVLALSMLCGLMVTAHADDKIKIGVSIWSSTDTLGSECKRLIDAAAAALDVDVQWVDQAHISEQVTASAETLAMADCDGIIICNSASAEMGSVIKTCDENEVYVAQFFRVIDPDLNPDEYAQAKASKYYVGAVHESEFDNGKKLVTILGEKGCKKIGLEGWEPGDATFQGRWEGYKAGVEEWNAAHADAPIELLEPQYGRTTTDTGRATAEAIIDANPDIDALIVAGGGGDTLLGAIAGIEAKGLTGKIAVVSTDFLPDLDAKLQSGAMAAESGGHYADPFFAFLLVYNAIKGNYETSEDGFYNMVFPYMFVDSPESYAAYAQYFTGSELPYNADEIKALAELSYDDLAAACAALSVEDVVARHAK
;
A
#
# COMPACT_ATOMS: atom_id res chain seq x y z
N MET A 1 44.60 31.46 -47.47
CA MET A 1 43.21 30.95 -47.54
C MET A 1 43.12 29.46 -47.41
N LYS A 2 43.90 28.61 -48.11
CA LYS A 2 43.79 27.14 -47.98
C LYS A 2 44.11 26.58 -46.55
N LYS A 3 45.02 27.22 -45.78
CA LYS A 3 45.36 26.80 -44.39
C LYS A 3 44.31 27.19 -43.37
N ILE A 4 43.57 28.28 -43.58
CA ILE A 4 42.49 28.72 -42.71
C ILE A 4 41.24 27.83 -42.94
N LEU A 5 40.98 27.43 -44.20
CA LEU A 5 39.88 26.53 -44.51
C LEU A 5 40.08 25.13 -43.89
N ALA A 6 41.33 24.62 -43.88
CA ALA A 6 41.67 23.35 -43.25
C ALA A 6 41.49 23.37 -41.70
N LEU A 7 41.80 24.52 -41.07
CA LEU A 7 41.63 24.68 -39.64
C LEU A 7 40.16 24.76 -39.23
N VAL A 8 39.31 25.42 -40.05
CA VAL A 8 37.86 25.50 -39.81
C VAL A 8 37.19 24.15 -40.01
N LEU A 9 37.61 23.37 -41.02
CA LEU A 9 37.10 21.99 -41.19
C LEU A 9 37.55 21.05 -40.08
N ALA A 10 38.78 21.19 -39.56
CA ALA A 10 39.24 20.38 -38.42
C ALA A 10 38.52 20.74 -37.12
N LEU A 11 38.19 22.03 -36.89
CA LEU A 11 37.37 22.43 -35.73
C LEU A 11 35.90 21.96 -35.85
N SER A 12 35.34 22.00 -37.06
CA SER A 12 33.96 21.50 -37.26
C SER A 12 33.85 19.98 -37.18
N MET A 13 34.91 19.23 -37.46
CA MET A 13 34.97 17.78 -37.23
C MET A 13 35.20 17.42 -35.73
N LEU A 14 35.88 18.30 -34.95
CA LEU A 14 36.01 18.10 -33.52
C LEU A 14 34.71 18.42 -32.75
N CYS A 15 33.91 19.37 -33.22
CA CYS A 15 32.58 19.66 -32.65
C CYS A 15 31.52 18.65 -33.03
N GLY A 16 31.73 17.82 -34.05
CA GLY A 16 30.79 16.78 -34.49
C GLY A 16 31.02 15.39 -33.86
N LEU A 17 32.02 15.24 -32.96
CA LEU A 17 32.37 13.97 -32.33
C LEU A 17 32.25 13.99 -30.80
N MET A 18 31.66 15.02 -30.23
CA MET A 18 31.07 14.90 -28.88
C MET A 18 29.60 14.45 -29.01
N VAL A 19 29.37 13.36 -29.68
CA VAL A 19 28.39 12.41 -29.19
C VAL A 19 29.04 11.85 -27.93
N THR A 20 28.84 12.49 -26.81
CA THR A 20 28.93 11.79 -25.54
C THR A 20 28.06 10.58 -25.74
N ALA A 21 28.66 9.40 -25.91
CA ALA A 21 28.00 8.19 -25.46
C ALA A 21 27.71 8.47 -23.98
N HIS A 22 26.52 8.96 -23.67
CA HIS A 22 25.95 8.67 -22.38
C HIS A 22 25.99 7.15 -22.37
N ALA A 23 26.88 6.54 -21.60
CA ALA A 23 26.57 5.27 -21.01
C ALA A 23 25.13 5.47 -20.53
N ASP A 24 24.20 4.62 -20.92
CA ASP A 24 22.86 4.66 -20.35
C ASP A 24 23.08 4.65 -18.83
N ASP A 25 23.02 5.83 -18.19
CA ASP A 25 23.12 5.92 -16.76
C ASP A 25 21.90 5.15 -16.26
N LYS A 26 22.19 4.11 -15.51
CA LYS A 26 21.17 3.18 -15.01
C LYS A 26 20.13 3.97 -14.23
N ILE A 27 18.86 3.79 -14.56
CA ILE A 27 17.75 4.44 -13.83
C ILE A 27 17.91 4.18 -12.34
N LYS A 28 17.76 5.23 -11.52
CA LYS A 28 17.85 5.16 -10.10
C LYS A 28 16.54 5.63 -9.45
N ILE A 29 15.89 4.74 -8.69
CA ILE A 29 14.63 5.04 -8.01
C ILE A 29 14.84 5.00 -6.49
N GLY A 30 14.45 6.09 -5.81
CA GLY A 30 14.42 6.19 -4.36
C GLY A 30 13.13 5.61 -3.79
N VAL A 31 13.23 4.95 -2.64
CA VAL A 31 12.08 4.46 -1.89
C VAL A 31 12.11 5.04 -0.49
N SER A 32 11.11 5.86 -0.16
CA SER A 32 10.90 6.41 1.19
C SER A 32 9.74 5.67 1.85
N ILE A 33 10.04 4.91 2.91
CA ILE A 33 9.11 4.05 3.63
C ILE A 33 9.29 4.22 5.14
N TRP A 34 8.28 3.91 5.95
CA TRP A 34 8.42 3.99 7.41
C TRP A 34 9.50 3.06 7.97
N SER A 35 9.56 1.83 7.44
CA SER A 35 10.57 0.82 7.78
C SER A 35 10.68 -0.17 6.63
N SER A 36 11.89 -0.43 6.17
CA SER A 36 12.19 -1.46 5.17
C SER A 36 12.45 -2.84 5.79
N THR A 37 12.32 -2.98 7.11
CA THR A 37 12.70 -4.17 7.87
C THR A 37 11.60 -4.76 8.75
N ASP A 38 10.49 -4.08 8.96
CA ASP A 38 9.32 -4.66 9.62
C ASP A 38 8.61 -5.67 8.68
N THR A 39 7.54 -6.30 9.16
CA THR A 39 6.86 -7.36 8.41
C THR A 39 6.37 -6.88 7.04
N LEU A 40 5.60 -5.79 6.99
CA LEU A 40 5.02 -5.27 5.75
C LEU A 40 6.11 -4.65 4.86
N GLY A 41 6.98 -3.83 5.42
CA GLY A 41 8.03 -3.15 4.66
C GLY A 41 9.07 -4.10 4.08
N SER A 42 9.39 -5.21 4.75
CA SER A 42 10.30 -6.23 4.21
C SER A 42 9.69 -6.97 3.01
N GLU A 43 8.37 -7.20 3.00
CA GLU A 43 7.67 -7.76 1.84
C GLU A 43 7.61 -6.76 0.67
N CYS A 44 7.33 -5.48 0.95
CA CYS A 44 7.43 -4.41 -0.06
C CYS A 44 8.82 -4.39 -0.68
N LYS A 45 9.86 -4.41 0.17
CA LYS A 45 11.25 -4.39 -0.26
C LYS A 45 11.59 -5.59 -1.15
N ARG A 46 11.16 -6.79 -0.78
CA ARG A 46 11.43 -8.02 -1.54
C ARG A 46 10.90 -7.94 -2.97
N LEU A 47 9.68 -7.42 -3.15
CA LEU A 47 9.07 -7.30 -4.48
C LEU A 47 9.69 -6.15 -5.30
N ILE A 48 9.98 -5.00 -4.68
CA ILE A 48 10.66 -3.88 -5.35
C ILE A 48 12.09 -4.27 -5.76
N ASP A 49 12.85 -4.95 -4.91
CA ASP A 49 14.20 -5.40 -5.24
C ASP A 49 14.18 -6.41 -6.42
N ALA A 50 13.16 -7.25 -6.51
CA ALA A 50 12.97 -8.14 -7.65
C ALA A 50 12.61 -7.37 -8.94
N ALA A 51 11.77 -6.34 -8.83
CA ALA A 51 11.45 -5.46 -9.95
C ALA A 51 12.68 -4.69 -10.44
N ALA A 52 13.46 -4.15 -9.52
CA ALA A 52 14.71 -3.45 -9.83
C ALA A 52 15.70 -4.36 -10.54
N ALA A 53 15.85 -5.59 -10.07
CA ALA A 53 16.72 -6.59 -10.74
C ALA A 53 16.22 -6.97 -12.14
N ALA A 54 14.89 -7.12 -12.33
CA ALA A 54 14.30 -7.47 -13.61
C ALA A 54 14.42 -6.34 -14.67
N LEU A 55 14.33 -5.08 -14.22
CA LEU A 55 14.32 -3.89 -15.07
C LEU A 55 15.68 -3.18 -15.16
N ASP A 56 16.71 -3.71 -14.52
CA ASP A 56 18.05 -3.13 -14.40
C ASP A 56 18.02 -1.69 -13.84
N VAL A 57 17.33 -1.51 -12.70
CA VAL A 57 17.19 -0.25 -11.96
C VAL A 57 17.98 -0.31 -10.66
N ASP A 58 18.65 0.80 -10.27
CA ASP A 58 19.25 0.95 -8.95
C ASP A 58 18.22 1.49 -7.96
N VAL A 59 18.15 0.90 -6.76
CA VAL A 59 17.20 1.33 -5.72
C VAL A 59 17.95 1.86 -4.51
N GLN A 60 17.52 3.04 -4.03
CA GLN A 60 17.99 3.60 -2.78
C GLN A 60 16.86 3.70 -1.76
N TRP A 61 17.05 3.04 -0.60
CA TRP A 61 16.07 3.00 0.49
C TRP A 61 16.36 4.08 1.54
N VAL A 62 15.28 4.70 2.05
CA VAL A 62 15.30 5.59 3.22
C VAL A 62 14.16 5.22 4.14
N ASP A 63 14.48 4.83 5.38
CA ASP A 63 13.52 4.57 6.44
C ASP A 63 13.23 5.87 7.20
N GLN A 64 11.97 6.32 7.23
CA GLN A 64 11.56 7.62 7.78
C GLN A 64 10.68 7.52 9.04
N ALA A 65 10.40 6.30 9.50
CA ALA A 65 9.75 5.98 10.79
C ALA A 65 8.39 6.67 11.04
N HIS A 66 7.66 7.07 9.99
CA HIS A 66 6.44 7.89 10.08
C HIS A 66 6.64 9.23 10.81
N ILE A 67 7.85 9.78 10.77
CA ILE A 67 8.15 11.09 11.35
C ILE A 67 8.08 12.13 10.22
N SER A 68 7.17 13.09 10.33
CA SER A 68 6.86 14.09 9.29
C SER A 68 8.09 14.82 8.74
N GLU A 69 8.99 15.24 9.64
CA GLU A 69 10.25 15.89 9.24
C GLU A 69 11.18 14.93 8.49
N GLN A 70 11.16 13.64 8.82
CA GLN A 70 11.97 12.64 8.11
C GLN A 70 11.34 12.27 6.76
N VAL A 71 10.01 12.28 6.65
CA VAL A 71 9.32 12.07 5.38
C VAL A 71 9.73 13.14 4.36
N THR A 72 9.64 14.40 4.73
CA THR A 72 10.05 15.52 3.84
C THR A 72 11.54 15.52 3.55
N ALA A 73 12.40 15.30 4.57
CA ALA A 73 13.84 15.21 4.40
C ALA A 73 14.29 14.02 3.55
N SER A 74 13.50 12.93 3.50
CA SER A 74 13.80 11.77 2.66
C SER A 74 13.74 12.11 1.17
N ALA A 75 12.76 12.93 0.75
CA ALA A 75 12.65 13.38 -0.64
C ALA A 75 13.88 14.22 -1.04
N GLU A 76 14.33 15.15 -0.18
CA GLU A 76 15.56 15.93 -0.39
C GLU A 76 16.79 15.01 -0.47
N THR A 77 16.91 14.05 0.44
CA THR A 77 18.02 13.09 0.48
C THR A 77 18.11 12.27 -0.80
N LEU A 78 16.97 11.77 -1.28
CA LEU A 78 16.91 10.95 -2.49
C LEU A 78 17.15 11.77 -3.76
N ALA A 79 16.62 12.99 -3.83
CA ALA A 79 16.92 13.91 -4.92
C ALA A 79 18.43 14.28 -4.97
N MET A 80 19.04 14.57 -3.83
CA MET A 80 20.49 14.85 -3.73
C MET A 80 21.38 13.62 -4.01
N ALA A 81 20.79 12.42 -3.95
CA ALA A 81 21.46 11.17 -4.29
C ALA A 81 21.35 10.82 -5.78
N ASP A 82 20.96 11.79 -6.61
CA ASP A 82 20.77 11.65 -8.06
C ASP A 82 19.75 10.52 -8.42
N CYS A 83 18.66 10.41 -7.66
CA CYS A 83 17.53 9.56 -8.05
C CYS A 83 16.73 10.23 -9.18
N ASP A 84 16.40 9.48 -10.24
CA ASP A 84 15.56 9.93 -11.35
C ASP A 84 14.07 9.98 -10.93
N GLY A 85 13.71 9.17 -9.95
CA GLY A 85 12.36 9.11 -9.39
C GLY A 85 12.33 8.62 -7.96
N ILE A 86 11.21 8.87 -7.28
CA ILE A 86 10.98 8.52 -5.89
C ILE A 86 9.59 7.91 -5.75
N ILE A 87 9.47 6.81 -5.02
CA ILE A 87 8.19 6.39 -4.47
C ILE A 87 8.18 6.62 -2.95
N ILE A 88 7.06 7.13 -2.41
CA ILE A 88 6.99 7.59 -1.04
C ILE A 88 5.69 7.20 -0.34
N CYS A 89 5.80 6.67 0.90
CA CYS A 89 4.68 6.53 1.81
C CYS A 89 4.72 7.68 2.82
N ASN A 90 3.89 8.70 2.62
CA ASN A 90 3.80 9.81 3.56
C ASN A 90 2.99 9.45 4.81
N SER A 91 3.23 10.15 5.92
CA SER A 91 2.51 9.98 7.19
C SER A 91 1.28 10.88 7.27
N ALA A 92 1.38 12.08 6.69
CA ALA A 92 0.28 13.05 6.62
C ALA A 92 0.24 13.69 5.23
N SER A 93 -0.95 14.00 4.71
CA SER A 93 -1.10 14.58 3.37
C SER A 93 -0.40 15.92 3.19
N ALA A 94 -0.33 16.74 4.26
CA ALA A 94 0.37 18.04 4.22
C ALA A 94 1.86 17.95 3.90
N GLU A 95 2.52 16.80 4.14
CA GLU A 95 3.92 16.56 3.78
C GLU A 95 4.12 16.59 2.26
N MET A 96 3.10 16.17 1.51
CA MET A 96 3.18 16.06 0.06
C MET A 96 3.38 17.42 -0.63
N GLY A 97 2.92 18.52 -0.04
CA GLY A 97 3.22 19.86 -0.54
C GLY A 97 4.73 20.14 -0.61
N SER A 98 5.46 19.78 0.44
CA SER A 98 6.94 19.92 0.47
C SER A 98 7.62 18.90 -0.42
N VAL A 99 7.18 17.65 -0.43
CA VAL A 99 7.73 16.57 -1.27
C VAL A 99 7.62 16.91 -2.74
N ILE A 100 6.42 17.28 -3.22
CA ILE A 100 6.17 17.65 -4.62
C ILE A 100 7.04 18.85 -5.02
N LYS A 101 7.11 19.86 -4.16
CA LYS A 101 7.98 21.02 -4.42
C LYS A 101 9.44 20.64 -4.57
N THR A 102 9.97 19.81 -3.67
CA THR A 102 11.34 19.31 -3.75
C THR A 102 11.59 18.55 -5.06
N CYS A 103 10.66 17.71 -5.45
CA CYS A 103 10.76 16.91 -6.67
C CYS A 103 10.68 17.81 -7.94
N ASP A 104 9.78 18.79 -7.97
CA ASP A 104 9.69 19.76 -9.08
C ASP A 104 10.97 20.61 -9.22
N GLU A 105 11.56 21.06 -8.09
CA GLU A 105 12.80 21.86 -8.09
C GLU A 105 14.03 21.06 -8.55
N ASN A 106 14.02 19.73 -8.39
CA ASN A 106 15.12 18.84 -8.77
C ASN A 106 14.86 18.00 -10.03
N GLU A 107 13.71 18.19 -10.68
CA GLU A 107 13.30 17.43 -11.88
C GLU A 107 13.24 15.91 -11.63
N VAL A 108 12.75 15.48 -10.45
CA VAL A 108 12.66 14.09 -10.00
C VAL A 108 11.20 13.65 -10.02
N TYR A 109 10.88 12.56 -10.70
CA TYR A 109 9.53 12.01 -10.69
C TYR A 109 9.15 11.47 -9.31
N VAL A 110 7.89 11.65 -8.88
CA VAL A 110 7.43 11.13 -7.58
C VAL A 110 6.03 10.53 -7.66
N ALA A 111 5.85 9.39 -7.03
CA ALA A 111 4.54 8.78 -6.81
C ALA A 111 4.37 8.38 -5.34
N GLN A 112 3.12 8.42 -4.85
CA GLN A 112 2.76 7.91 -3.54
C GLN A 112 2.41 6.42 -3.62
N PHE A 113 2.58 5.73 -2.49
CA PHE A 113 2.04 4.39 -2.29
C PHE A 113 1.38 4.29 -0.90
N PHE A 114 0.37 3.44 -0.77
CA PHE A 114 -0.53 3.30 0.38
C PHE A 114 -1.30 4.57 0.75
N ARG A 115 -1.12 5.64 0.04
CA ARG A 115 -1.72 6.96 0.34
C ARG A 115 -2.12 7.64 -0.94
N VAL A 116 -3.07 8.54 -0.81
CA VAL A 116 -3.55 9.41 -1.90
C VAL A 116 -3.81 10.82 -1.36
N ILE A 117 -3.67 11.83 -2.19
CA ILE A 117 -4.07 13.19 -1.85
C ILE A 117 -5.57 13.33 -2.15
N ASP A 118 -6.36 13.45 -1.10
CA ASP A 118 -7.80 13.62 -1.21
C ASP A 118 -8.12 15.09 -1.53
N PRO A 119 -8.85 15.39 -2.63
CA PRO A 119 -9.17 16.76 -3.04
C PRO A 119 -10.07 17.52 -2.06
N ASP A 120 -10.92 16.82 -1.32
CA ASP A 120 -11.86 17.42 -0.37
C ASP A 120 -11.21 17.74 0.98
N LEU A 121 -10.26 16.89 1.39
CA LEU A 121 -9.53 17.03 2.66
C LEU A 121 -8.24 17.86 2.52
N ASN A 122 -7.59 17.81 1.36
CA ASN A 122 -6.27 18.40 1.11
C ASN A 122 -6.26 19.17 -0.24
N PRO A 123 -7.12 20.18 -0.41
CA PRO A 123 -7.30 20.88 -1.69
C PRO A 123 -6.07 21.62 -2.18
N ASP A 124 -5.21 22.12 -1.28
CA ASP A 124 -4.00 22.85 -1.63
C ASP A 124 -2.93 21.88 -2.17
N GLU A 125 -2.68 20.76 -1.51
CA GLU A 125 -1.77 19.72 -1.95
C GLU A 125 -2.27 19.08 -3.26
N TYR A 126 -3.58 18.87 -3.39
CA TYR A 126 -4.18 18.36 -4.62
C TYR A 126 -3.99 19.32 -5.80
N ALA A 127 -4.19 20.62 -5.58
CA ALA A 127 -3.96 21.64 -6.61
C ALA A 127 -2.47 21.69 -7.01
N GLN A 128 -1.55 21.53 -6.05
CA GLN A 128 -0.12 21.47 -6.31
C GLN A 128 0.26 20.21 -7.10
N ALA A 129 -0.28 19.04 -6.73
CA ALA A 129 -0.08 17.80 -7.46
C ALA A 129 -0.53 17.92 -8.91
N LYS A 130 -1.69 18.53 -9.18
CA LYS A 130 -2.19 18.79 -10.54
C LYS A 130 -1.32 19.75 -11.35
N ALA A 131 -0.64 20.68 -10.70
CA ALA A 131 0.23 21.64 -11.36
C ALA A 131 1.67 21.13 -11.57
N SER A 132 2.07 20.09 -10.85
CA SER A 132 3.39 19.48 -10.93
C SER A 132 3.59 18.75 -12.27
N LYS A 133 4.82 18.82 -12.80
CA LYS A 133 5.25 18.02 -13.94
C LYS A 133 5.87 16.69 -13.53
N TYR A 134 6.21 16.56 -12.27
CA TYR A 134 6.96 15.42 -11.75
C TYR A 134 6.17 14.58 -10.77
N TYR A 135 5.00 15.05 -10.28
CA TYR A 135 4.09 14.20 -9.53
C TYR A 135 3.33 13.28 -10.48
N VAL A 136 3.67 12.00 -10.47
CA VAL A 136 3.12 11.00 -11.40
C VAL A 136 1.77 10.50 -10.92
N GLY A 137 1.58 10.37 -9.62
CA GLY A 137 0.32 9.91 -9.05
C GLY A 137 0.44 9.11 -7.77
N ALA A 138 -0.54 8.25 -7.54
CA ALA A 138 -0.62 7.41 -6.36
C ALA A 138 -1.11 5.99 -6.70
N VAL A 139 -0.66 5.03 -5.92
CA VAL A 139 -1.25 3.70 -5.79
C VAL A 139 -1.72 3.56 -4.35
N HIS A 140 -2.98 3.20 -4.13
CA HIS A 140 -3.57 3.17 -2.79
C HIS A 140 -4.73 2.18 -2.71
N GLU A 141 -5.06 1.74 -1.52
CA GLU A 141 -6.19 0.86 -1.27
C GLU A 141 -7.48 1.65 -1.02
N SER A 142 -8.61 0.96 -1.22
CA SER A 142 -9.92 1.43 -0.78
C SER A 142 -10.18 0.94 0.65
N GLU A 143 -9.89 1.79 1.64
CA GLU A 143 -10.18 1.49 3.04
C GLU A 143 -11.68 1.32 3.30
N PHE A 144 -12.48 2.07 2.55
CA PHE A 144 -13.94 1.96 2.61
C PHE A 144 -14.43 0.57 2.14
N ASP A 145 -13.95 0.08 0.99
CA ASP A 145 -14.36 -1.23 0.48
C ASP A 145 -13.80 -2.38 1.33
N ASN A 146 -12.59 -2.21 1.88
CA ASN A 146 -12.04 -3.13 2.86
C ASN A 146 -12.98 -3.28 4.08
N GLY A 147 -13.39 -2.15 4.65
CA GLY A 147 -14.32 -2.14 5.78
C GLY A 147 -15.64 -2.83 5.47
N LYS A 148 -16.25 -2.52 4.33
CA LYS A 148 -17.49 -3.17 3.87
C LYS A 148 -17.34 -4.69 3.74
N LYS A 149 -16.25 -5.15 3.15
CA LYS A 149 -16.02 -6.58 2.91
C LYS A 149 -15.82 -7.35 4.21
N LEU A 150 -15.10 -6.78 5.20
CA LEU A 150 -14.92 -7.40 6.51
C LEU A 150 -16.27 -7.60 7.24
N VAL A 151 -17.16 -6.61 7.16
CA VAL A 151 -18.54 -6.75 7.71
C VAL A 151 -19.33 -7.84 6.97
N THR A 152 -19.23 -7.89 5.64
CA THR A 152 -19.89 -8.94 4.85
C THR A 152 -19.43 -10.32 5.29
N ILE A 153 -18.12 -10.53 5.47
CA ILE A 153 -17.55 -11.80 5.95
C ILE A 153 -18.12 -12.17 7.33
N LEU A 154 -18.21 -11.22 8.25
CA LEU A 154 -18.79 -11.47 9.57
C LEU A 154 -20.28 -11.83 9.48
N GLY A 155 -21.05 -11.15 8.63
CA GLY A 155 -22.46 -11.48 8.39
C GLY A 155 -22.66 -12.88 7.80
N GLU A 156 -21.83 -13.27 6.82
CA GLU A 156 -21.81 -14.61 6.23
C GLU A 156 -21.48 -15.71 7.26
N LYS A 157 -20.65 -15.36 8.28
CA LYS A 157 -20.36 -16.26 9.43
C LYS A 157 -21.47 -16.25 10.48
N GLY A 158 -22.51 -15.44 10.32
CA GLY A 158 -23.69 -15.40 11.18
C GLY A 158 -23.57 -14.48 12.39
N CYS A 159 -22.57 -13.61 12.44
CA CYS A 159 -22.39 -12.63 13.52
C CYS A 159 -23.49 -11.58 13.49
N LYS A 160 -23.89 -11.11 14.68
CA LYS A 160 -25.02 -10.18 14.88
C LYS A 160 -24.66 -8.94 15.65
N LYS A 161 -23.60 -8.98 16.47
CA LYS A 161 -23.17 -7.85 17.29
C LYS A 161 -21.67 -7.69 17.21
N ILE A 162 -21.24 -6.64 16.52
CA ILE A 162 -19.85 -6.39 16.20
C ILE A 162 -19.31 -5.28 17.10
N GLY A 163 -18.28 -5.58 17.90
CA GLY A 163 -17.46 -4.59 18.57
C GLY A 163 -16.41 -4.03 17.62
N LEU A 164 -16.00 -2.80 17.87
CA LEU A 164 -14.96 -2.16 17.06
C LEU A 164 -13.85 -1.63 17.97
N GLU A 165 -12.67 -2.13 17.76
CA GLU A 165 -11.44 -1.62 18.34
C GLU A 165 -10.68 -0.80 17.31
N GLY A 166 -10.77 0.52 17.43
CA GLY A 166 -10.06 1.46 16.58
C GLY A 166 -8.61 1.66 17.02
N TRP A 167 -7.85 2.33 16.22
CA TRP A 167 -6.44 2.60 16.48
C TRP A 167 -6.26 3.88 17.30
N GLU A 168 -6.29 5.03 16.62
CA GLU A 168 -6.24 6.36 17.25
C GLU A 168 -7.42 7.21 16.77
N PRO A 169 -8.00 8.07 17.62
CA PRO A 169 -9.01 9.01 17.19
C PRO A 169 -8.47 9.95 16.10
N GLY A 170 -9.18 10.04 14.98
CA GLY A 170 -8.82 10.95 13.88
C GLY A 170 -7.80 10.40 12.88
N ASP A 171 -7.34 9.16 13.05
CA ASP A 171 -6.53 8.49 12.02
C ASP A 171 -7.31 8.33 10.72
N ALA A 172 -6.75 8.77 9.59
CA ALA A 172 -7.45 8.82 8.31
C ALA A 172 -7.78 7.42 7.76
N THR A 173 -6.88 6.45 7.94
CA THR A 173 -7.07 5.06 7.54
C THR A 173 -8.22 4.43 8.34
N PHE A 174 -8.23 4.64 9.66
CA PHE A 174 -9.31 4.17 10.51
C PHE A 174 -10.65 4.83 10.15
N GLN A 175 -10.67 6.13 9.84
CA GLN A 175 -11.89 6.81 9.42
C GLN A 175 -12.47 6.21 8.14
N GLY A 176 -11.64 5.94 7.14
CA GLY A 176 -12.06 5.28 5.90
C GLY A 176 -12.65 3.89 6.15
N ARG A 177 -11.98 3.07 6.95
CA ARG A 177 -12.48 1.74 7.35
C ARG A 177 -13.77 1.84 8.15
N TRP A 178 -13.86 2.80 9.08
CA TRP A 178 -15.05 3.03 9.90
C TRP A 178 -16.28 3.36 9.06
N GLU A 179 -16.17 4.26 8.07
CA GLU A 179 -17.25 4.54 7.12
C GLU A 179 -17.62 3.29 6.31
N GLY A 180 -16.63 2.48 5.94
CA GLY A 180 -16.83 1.18 5.30
C GLY A 180 -17.60 0.19 6.18
N TYR A 181 -17.28 0.08 7.47
CA TYR A 181 -18.01 -0.80 8.40
C TYR A 181 -19.47 -0.38 8.53
N LYS A 182 -19.75 0.91 8.67
CA LYS A 182 -21.13 1.44 8.73
C LYS A 182 -21.91 1.13 7.47
N ALA A 183 -21.33 1.42 6.30
CA ALA A 183 -21.95 1.14 5.01
C ALA A 183 -22.19 -0.37 4.82
N GLY A 184 -21.23 -1.21 5.21
CA GLY A 184 -21.36 -2.65 5.16
C GLY A 184 -22.52 -3.17 6.02
N VAL A 185 -22.69 -2.63 7.23
CA VAL A 185 -23.82 -2.98 8.11
C VAL A 185 -25.16 -2.51 7.52
N GLU A 186 -25.21 -1.30 6.96
CA GLU A 186 -26.42 -0.81 6.31
C GLU A 186 -26.83 -1.69 5.11
N GLU A 187 -25.88 -2.04 4.26
CA GLU A 187 -26.12 -2.92 3.10
C GLU A 187 -26.54 -4.34 3.54
N TRP A 188 -25.83 -4.90 4.54
CA TRP A 188 -26.20 -6.21 5.08
C TRP A 188 -27.61 -6.22 5.63
N ASN A 189 -27.95 -5.25 6.47
CA ASN A 189 -29.26 -5.15 7.12
C ASN A 189 -30.39 -4.90 6.11
N ALA A 190 -30.12 -4.18 5.03
CA ALA A 190 -31.08 -4.01 3.95
C ALA A 190 -31.37 -5.32 3.19
N ALA A 191 -30.35 -6.16 3.02
CA ALA A 191 -30.46 -7.45 2.33
C ALA A 191 -30.92 -8.60 3.25
N HIS A 192 -30.70 -8.53 4.56
CA HIS A 192 -30.91 -9.62 5.52
C HIS A 192 -31.71 -9.13 6.74
N ALA A 193 -32.94 -8.68 6.52
CA ALA A 193 -33.81 -8.12 7.58
C ALA A 193 -34.15 -9.12 8.72
N ASP A 194 -33.98 -10.41 8.47
CA ASP A 194 -34.17 -11.50 9.45
C ASP A 194 -32.90 -11.82 10.28
N ALA A 195 -31.75 -11.28 9.87
CA ALA A 195 -30.47 -11.47 10.52
C ALA A 195 -29.65 -10.15 10.59
N PRO A 196 -30.19 -9.08 11.19
CA PRO A 196 -29.52 -7.79 11.20
C PRO A 196 -28.27 -7.82 12.09
N ILE A 197 -27.31 -6.99 11.72
CA ILE A 197 -26.06 -6.72 12.46
C ILE A 197 -26.20 -5.39 13.22
N GLU A 198 -25.79 -5.40 14.50
CA GLU A 198 -25.55 -4.23 15.33
C GLU A 198 -24.05 -3.93 15.32
N LEU A 199 -23.64 -2.72 14.96
CA LEU A 199 -22.26 -2.23 15.06
C LEU A 199 -22.15 -1.30 16.27
N LEU A 200 -21.25 -1.62 17.19
CA LEU A 200 -20.99 -0.80 18.36
C LEU A 200 -20.10 0.40 18.03
N GLU A 201 -20.20 1.46 18.86
CA GLU A 201 -19.30 2.60 18.76
C GLU A 201 -17.85 2.19 19.02
N PRO A 202 -16.88 2.80 18.30
CA PRO A 202 -15.48 2.42 18.40
C PRO A 202 -14.90 2.71 19.78
N GLN A 203 -14.09 1.76 20.28
CA GLN A 203 -13.16 1.97 21.37
C GLN A 203 -11.74 1.97 20.82
N TYR A 204 -10.82 2.70 21.44
CA TYR A 204 -9.48 2.91 20.86
C TYR A 204 -8.42 2.14 21.65
N GLY A 205 -7.91 1.07 21.06
CA GLY A 205 -6.86 0.20 21.59
C GLY A 205 -5.44 0.73 21.35
N ARG A 206 -5.29 1.86 20.67
CA ARG A 206 -4.01 2.46 20.30
C ARG A 206 -3.11 1.49 19.52
N THR A 207 -1.80 1.45 19.86
CA THR A 207 -0.78 0.77 19.06
C THR A 207 0.03 -0.27 19.84
N THR A 208 -0.40 -0.66 21.05
CA THR A 208 0.33 -1.63 21.87
C THR A 208 -0.51 -2.85 22.23
N THR A 209 0.15 -3.98 22.43
CA THR A 209 -0.49 -5.22 22.89
C THR A 209 -1.28 -5.04 24.20
N ASP A 210 -0.72 -4.32 25.18
CA ASP A 210 -1.36 -4.12 26.47
C ASP A 210 -2.65 -3.28 26.37
N THR A 211 -2.59 -2.19 25.57
CA THR A 211 -3.77 -1.33 25.38
C THR A 211 -4.83 -2.02 24.53
N GLY A 212 -4.44 -2.75 23.48
CA GLY A 212 -5.36 -3.56 22.69
C GLY A 212 -6.08 -4.61 23.55
N ARG A 213 -5.34 -5.32 24.39
CA ARG A 213 -5.93 -6.29 25.32
C ARG A 213 -6.95 -5.64 26.26
N ALA A 214 -6.58 -4.54 26.89
CA ALA A 214 -7.45 -3.86 27.85
C ALA A 214 -8.73 -3.34 27.18
N THR A 215 -8.63 -2.83 25.96
CA THR A 215 -9.77 -2.34 25.17
C THR A 215 -10.70 -3.47 24.76
N ALA A 216 -10.18 -4.57 24.21
CA ALA A 216 -10.99 -5.74 23.87
C ALA A 216 -11.72 -6.31 25.09
N GLU A 217 -11.02 -6.47 26.22
CA GLU A 217 -11.61 -6.92 27.48
C GLU A 217 -12.74 -5.99 27.95
N ALA A 218 -12.57 -4.67 27.83
CA ALA A 218 -13.59 -3.67 28.20
C ALA A 218 -14.82 -3.73 27.26
N ILE A 219 -14.61 -3.87 25.95
CA ILE A 219 -15.71 -4.04 24.98
C ILE A 219 -16.55 -5.29 25.32
N ILE A 220 -15.89 -6.41 25.60
CA ILE A 220 -16.54 -7.68 25.94
C ILE A 220 -17.30 -7.58 27.25
N ASP A 221 -16.71 -6.98 28.28
CA ASP A 221 -17.33 -6.85 29.60
C ASP A 221 -18.55 -5.94 29.56
N ALA A 222 -18.54 -4.90 28.75
CA ALA A 222 -19.67 -4.01 28.52
C ALA A 222 -20.79 -4.65 27.66
N ASN A 223 -20.44 -5.63 26.82
CA ASN A 223 -21.34 -6.27 25.86
C ASN A 223 -21.18 -7.80 25.90
N PRO A 224 -21.77 -8.49 26.91
CA PRO A 224 -21.60 -9.94 27.07
C PRO A 224 -22.20 -10.80 25.94
N ASP A 225 -23.02 -10.21 25.09
CA ASP A 225 -23.67 -10.82 23.92
C ASP A 225 -22.94 -10.53 22.59
N ILE A 226 -21.76 -9.92 22.66
CA ILE A 226 -20.92 -9.67 21.47
C ILE A 226 -20.45 -10.99 20.85
N ASP A 227 -20.53 -11.13 19.54
CA ASP A 227 -20.14 -12.33 18.81
C ASP A 227 -19.07 -12.07 17.73
N ALA A 228 -18.72 -10.80 17.49
CA ALA A 228 -17.63 -10.43 16.63
C ALA A 228 -16.85 -9.20 17.14
N LEU A 229 -15.57 -9.12 16.79
CA LEU A 229 -14.70 -7.96 17.05
C LEU A 229 -13.93 -7.63 15.78
N ILE A 230 -14.05 -6.40 15.29
CA ILE A 230 -13.17 -5.84 14.29
C ILE A 230 -12.06 -5.09 15.02
N VAL A 231 -10.80 -5.47 14.78
CA VAL A 231 -9.63 -4.70 15.17
C VAL A 231 -9.12 -3.99 13.92
N ALA A 232 -9.12 -2.68 13.92
CA ALA A 232 -9.02 -1.88 12.68
C ALA A 232 -7.66 -1.93 11.96
N GLY A 233 -6.74 -2.75 12.45
CA GLY A 233 -5.42 -2.96 11.85
C GLY A 233 -4.31 -2.22 12.58
N GLY A 234 -3.15 -2.14 11.99
CA GLY A 234 -2.00 -1.45 12.55
C GLY A 234 -0.87 -2.38 12.99
N GLY A 235 -0.49 -3.31 12.13
CA GLY A 235 0.78 -4.03 12.26
C GLY A 235 0.84 -5.12 13.34
N GLY A 236 -0.29 -5.53 13.89
CA GLY A 236 -0.36 -6.74 14.70
C GLY A 236 -0.37 -6.57 16.21
N ASP A 237 0.29 -5.58 16.81
CA ASP A 237 0.40 -5.49 18.28
C ASP A 237 -0.95 -5.33 19.00
N THR A 238 -1.79 -4.41 18.54
CA THR A 238 -3.14 -4.21 19.09
C THR A 238 -3.99 -5.47 18.88
N LEU A 239 -3.93 -6.08 17.70
CA LEU A 239 -4.65 -7.30 17.37
C LEU A 239 -4.20 -8.48 18.23
N LEU A 240 -2.90 -8.66 18.44
CA LEU A 240 -2.36 -9.69 19.33
C LEU A 240 -2.86 -9.49 20.77
N GLY A 241 -2.96 -8.25 21.23
CA GLY A 241 -3.54 -7.89 22.51
C GLY A 241 -5.01 -8.28 22.62
N ALA A 242 -5.81 -7.90 21.63
CA ALA A 242 -7.24 -8.23 21.57
C ALA A 242 -7.48 -9.76 21.59
N ILE A 243 -6.73 -10.51 20.78
CA ILE A 243 -6.80 -11.98 20.76
C ILE A 243 -6.44 -12.55 22.14
N ALA A 244 -5.37 -12.07 22.79
CA ALA A 244 -4.98 -12.52 24.13
C ALA A 244 -6.05 -12.21 25.20
N GLY A 245 -6.76 -11.08 25.09
CA GLY A 245 -7.88 -10.74 25.95
C GLY A 245 -9.07 -11.69 25.78
N ILE A 246 -9.43 -12.00 24.53
CA ILE A 246 -10.48 -12.97 24.19
C ILE A 246 -10.13 -14.36 24.72
N GLU A 247 -8.87 -14.79 24.54
CA GLU A 247 -8.38 -16.08 25.03
C GLU A 247 -8.43 -16.17 26.56
N ALA A 248 -7.97 -15.14 27.26
CA ALA A 248 -8.00 -15.08 28.72
C ALA A 248 -9.42 -15.19 29.31
N LYS A 249 -10.44 -14.75 28.55
CA LYS A 249 -11.86 -14.90 28.89
C LYS A 249 -12.46 -16.24 28.46
N GLY A 250 -11.73 -17.13 27.79
CA GLY A 250 -12.21 -18.42 27.28
C GLY A 250 -13.25 -18.27 26.14
N LEU A 251 -13.11 -17.24 25.33
CA LEU A 251 -14.04 -16.89 24.26
C LEU A 251 -13.45 -17.11 22.86
N THR A 252 -12.25 -17.71 22.73
CA THR A 252 -11.66 -18.11 21.45
C THR A 252 -12.65 -18.99 20.67
N GLY A 253 -12.88 -18.68 19.42
CA GLY A 253 -13.86 -19.33 18.53
C GLY A 253 -15.33 -19.03 18.83
N LYS A 254 -15.62 -18.19 19.85
CA LYS A 254 -16.98 -17.69 20.13
C LYS A 254 -17.16 -16.24 19.71
N ILE A 255 -16.09 -15.46 19.70
CA ILE A 255 -16.02 -14.11 19.14
C ILE A 255 -15.23 -14.22 17.85
N ALA A 256 -15.86 -13.92 16.73
CA ALA A 256 -15.21 -13.88 15.42
C ALA A 256 -14.34 -12.62 15.31
N VAL A 257 -13.02 -12.77 15.22
CA VAL A 257 -12.10 -11.64 15.10
C VAL A 257 -11.70 -11.44 13.64
N VAL A 258 -11.80 -10.22 13.16
CA VAL A 258 -11.29 -9.82 11.84
C VAL A 258 -10.41 -8.58 11.96
N SER A 259 -9.43 -8.45 11.05
CA SER A 259 -8.48 -7.33 11.03
C SER A 259 -7.93 -7.11 9.62
N THR A 260 -6.94 -6.21 9.54
CA THR A 260 -6.16 -5.91 8.34
C THR A 260 -4.67 -6.02 8.68
N ASP A 261 -3.80 -6.28 7.68
CA ASP A 261 -2.34 -6.44 7.81
C ASP A 261 -1.89 -7.81 8.33
N PHE A 262 -2.07 -8.83 7.55
CA PHE A 262 -1.83 -10.25 7.85
C PHE A 262 -0.82 -10.55 8.95
N LEU A 263 -1.31 -11.25 10.00
CA LEU A 263 -0.43 -11.77 11.05
C LEU A 263 0.51 -12.86 10.51
N PRO A 264 1.74 -12.92 10.98
CA PRO A 264 2.71 -13.95 10.55
C PRO A 264 2.27 -15.39 10.84
N ASP A 265 1.43 -15.59 11.88
CA ASP A 265 0.89 -16.89 12.31
C ASP A 265 -0.61 -17.03 12.04
N LEU A 266 -1.11 -16.33 11.01
CA LEU A 266 -2.55 -16.28 10.67
C LEU A 266 -3.15 -17.68 10.44
N ASP A 267 -2.44 -18.61 9.81
CA ASP A 267 -2.91 -19.97 9.59
C ASP A 267 -3.26 -20.70 10.90
N ALA A 268 -2.39 -20.62 11.89
CA ALA A 268 -2.64 -21.20 13.21
C ALA A 268 -3.81 -20.53 13.94
N LYS A 269 -3.99 -19.21 13.76
CA LYS A 269 -5.10 -18.47 14.34
C LYS A 269 -6.44 -18.78 13.66
N LEU A 270 -6.45 -18.97 12.35
CA LEU A 270 -7.63 -19.45 11.61
C LEU A 270 -8.01 -20.87 12.04
N GLN A 271 -7.01 -21.79 12.16
CA GLN A 271 -7.24 -23.16 12.60
C GLN A 271 -7.78 -23.25 14.03
N SER A 272 -7.31 -22.40 14.94
CA SER A 272 -7.78 -22.35 16.33
C SER A 272 -9.09 -21.61 16.52
N GLY A 273 -9.56 -20.87 15.52
CA GLY A 273 -10.69 -19.96 15.61
C GLY A 273 -10.39 -18.65 16.35
N ALA A 274 -9.12 -18.34 16.61
CA ALA A 274 -8.71 -17.07 17.19
C ALA A 274 -8.89 -15.90 16.20
N MET A 275 -8.80 -16.19 14.90
CA MET A 275 -9.17 -15.28 13.80
C MET A 275 -10.27 -15.89 12.95
N ALA A 276 -11.16 -15.07 12.45
CA ALA A 276 -12.22 -15.45 11.52
C ALA A 276 -11.87 -15.09 10.07
N ALA A 277 -11.18 -13.98 9.87
CA ALA A 277 -10.63 -13.56 8.60
C ALA A 277 -9.63 -12.41 8.83
N GLU A 278 -8.80 -12.16 7.85
CA GLU A 278 -7.93 -10.98 7.79
C GLU A 278 -7.81 -10.50 6.34
N SER A 279 -7.76 -9.19 6.15
CA SER A 279 -7.42 -8.57 4.88
C SER A 279 -5.96 -8.14 4.87
N GLY A 280 -5.35 -8.09 3.69
CA GLY A 280 -3.96 -7.70 3.55
C GLY A 280 -3.45 -7.93 2.13
N GLY A 281 -2.17 -8.28 1.99
CA GLY A 281 -1.54 -8.54 0.68
C GLY A 281 -1.20 -7.29 -0.11
N HIS A 282 -1.47 -6.11 0.48
CA HIS A 282 -1.24 -4.82 -0.15
C HIS A 282 0.24 -4.40 -0.24
N TYR A 283 1.17 -5.20 0.29
CA TYR A 283 2.62 -4.94 0.12
C TYR A 283 3.07 -4.87 -1.36
N ALA A 284 2.24 -5.30 -2.30
CA ALA A 284 2.50 -5.16 -3.73
C ALA A 284 2.06 -3.78 -4.30
N ASP A 285 1.36 -2.95 -3.53
CA ASP A 285 1.02 -1.57 -3.91
C ASP A 285 2.25 -0.75 -4.32
N PRO A 286 3.34 -0.65 -3.49
CA PRO A 286 4.51 0.12 -3.87
C PRO A 286 5.24 -0.43 -5.12
N PHE A 287 5.04 -1.68 -5.49
CA PHE A 287 5.55 -2.22 -6.76
C PHE A 287 4.87 -1.56 -7.96
N PHE A 288 3.56 -1.33 -7.91
CA PHE A 288 2.86 -0.60 -8.97
C PHE A 288 3.24 0.88 -8.99
N ALA A 289 3.45 1.50 -7.84
CA ALA A 289 4.01 2.86 -7.77
C ALA A 289 5.43 2.93 -8.37
N PHE A 290 6.25 1.91 -8.15
CA PHE A 290 7.58 1.79 -8.77
C PHE A 290 7.48 1.70 -10.29
N LEU A 291 6.58 0.88 -10.83
CA LEU A 291 6.34 0.78 -12.28
C LEU A 291 5.79 2.09 -12.85
N LEU A 292 4.94 2.80 -12.12
CA LEU A 292 4.40 4.08 -12.52
C LEU A 292 5.53 5.12 -12.69
N VAL A 293 6.43 5.23 -11.70
CA VAL A 293 7.60 6.12 -11.75
C VAL A 293 8.59 5.67 -12.85
N TYR A 294 8.87 4.37 -12.95
CA TYR A 294 9.74 3.83 -13.99
C TYR A 294 9.27 4.23 -15.40
N ASN A 295 7.98 4.09 -15.67
CA ASN A 295 7.41 4.44 -16.97
C ASN A 295 7.38 5.95 -17.23
N ALA A 296 7.22 6.78 -16.19
CA ALA A 296 7.34 8.23 -16.31
C ALA A 296 8.78 8.64 -16.70
N ILE A 297 9.80 8.06 -16.06
CA ILE A 297 11.22 8.27 -16.39
C ILE A 297 11.52 7.84 -17.83
N LYS A 298 10.95 6.73 -18.27
CA LYS A 298 11.11 6.23 -19.67
C LYS A 298 10.36 7.07 -20.70
N GLY A 299 9.50 8.00 -20.28
CA GLY A 299 8.66 8.79 -21.17
C GLY A 299 7.54 7.97 -21.82
N ASN A 300 7.15 6.83 -21.23
CA ASN A 300 6.07 5.99 -21.71
C ASN A 300 4.69 6.55 -21.31
N TYR A 301 4.62 7.35 -20.24
CA TYR A 301 3.40 8.00 -19.79
C TYR A 301 3.52 9.51 -19.97
N GLU A 302 2.60 10.07 -20.77
CA GLU A 302 2.40 11.50 -20.81
C GLU A 302 1.61 11.93 -19.56
N THR A 303 1.80 13.18 -19.12
CA THR A 303 0.98 13.73 -18.04
C THR A 303 -0.50 13.61 -18.45
N SER A 304 -1.34 13.01 -17.62
CA SER A 304 -2.76 12.86 -17.92
C SER A 304 -3.43 14.25 -18.04
N GLU A 305 -4.55 14.34 -18.75
CA GLU A 305 -5.36 15.57 -18.81
C GLU A 305 -5.81 16.03 -17.40
N ASP A 306 -5.94 15.09 -16.45
CA ASP A 306 -6.28 15.34 -15.06
C ASP A 306 -5.06 15.71 -14.18
N GLY A 307 -3.84 15.67 -14.73
CA GLY A 307 -2.60 16.09 -14.09
C GLY A 307 -1.76 14.94 -13.54
N PHE A 308 -2.34 13.86 -13.02
CA PHE A 308 -1.63 12.69 -12.49
C PHE A 308 -2.51 11.43 -12.50
N TYR A 309 -1.94 10.30 -12.14
CA TYR A 309 -2.59 8.99 -12.19
C TYR A 309 -2.91 8.47 -10.79
N ASN A 310 -4.06 7.80 -10.64
CA ASN A 310 -4.43 7.09 -9.42
C ASN A 310 -4.80 5.64 -9.75
N MET A 311 -4.14 4.70 -9.08
CA MET A 311 -4.48 3.28 -9.14
C MET A 311 -5.06 2.84 -7.80
N VAL A 312 -6.19 2.15 -7.84
CA VAL A 312 -6.76 1.53 -6.64
C VAL A 312 -6.29 0.08 -6.57
N PHE A 313 -5.54 -0.24 -5.52
CA PHE A 313 -5.02 -1.57 -5.26
C PHE A 313 -6.03 -2.39 -4.45
N PRO A 314 -6.29 -3.67 -4.79
CA PRO A 314 -7.25 -4.48 -4.06
C PRO A 314 -6.65 -5.06 -2.77
N TYR A 315 -7.43 -5.08 -1.69
CA TYR A 315 -7.12 -5.94 -0.55
C TYR A 315 -7.40 -7.41 -0.89
N MET A 316 -6.55 -8.30 -0.41
CA MET A 316 -6.78 -9.73 -0.40
C MET A 316 -7.41 -10.15 0.92
N PHE A 317 -8.29 -11.13 0.88
CA PHE A 317 -8.98 -11.62 2.07
C PHE A 317 -8.66 -13.10 2.28
N VAL A 318 -8.27 -13.42 3.51
CA VAL A 318 -7.96 -14.78 3.96
C VAL A 318 -8.89 -15.11 5.12
N ASP A 319 -9.73 -16.12 4.98
CA ASP A 319 -10.80 -16.48 5.92
C ASP A 319 -10.83 -17.98 6.27
N SER A 320 -9.86 -18.73 5.77
CA SER A 320 -9.72 -20.16 5.99
C SER A 320 -8.26 -20.59 5.88
N PRO A 321 -7.87 -21.74 6.48
CA PRO A 321 -6.53 -22.30 6.29
C PRO A 321 -6.20 -22.57 4.82
N GLU A 322 -7.18 -22.94 4.01
CA GLU A 322 -7.03 -23.23 2.58
C GLU A 322 -6.71 -21.94 1.80
N SER A 323 -7.43 -20.83 2.05
CA SER A 323 -7.14 -19.54 1.42
C SER A 323 -5.79 -18.99 1.87
N TYR A 324 -5.40 -19.20 3.15
CA TYR A 324 -4.08 -18.86 3.63
C TYR A 324 -2.97 -19.65 2.93
N ALA A 325 -3.13 -20.95 2.75
CA ALA A 325 -2.11 -21.80 2.10
C ALA A 325 -1.83 -21.33 0.66
N ALA A 326 -2.87 -20.97 -0.10
CA ALA A 326 -2.72 -20.42 -1.43
C ALA A 326 -2.03 -19.04 -1.41
N TYR A 327 -2.40 -18.16 -0.47
CA TYR A 327 -1.73 -16.89 -0.26
C TYR A 327 -0.24 -17.07 0.13
N ALA A 328 0.04 -17.94 1.10
CA ALA A 328 1.40 -18.15 1.60
C ALA A 328 2.35 -18.65 0.53
N GLN A 329 1.89 -19.47 -0.41
CA GLN A 329 2.73 -20.02 -1.48
C GLN A 329 3.37 -18.91 -2.31
N TYR A 330 2.60 -17.90 -2.74
CA TYR A 330 3.02 -16.91 -3.73
C TYR A 330 3.27 -15.52 -3.16
N PHE A 331 2.85 -15.24 -1.93
CA PHE A 331 2.94 -13.91 -1.36
C PHE A 331 3.92 -13.81 -0.19
N THR A 332 3.98 -14.81 0.69
CA THR A 332 4.88 -14.80 1.85
C THR A 332 5.95 -15.89 1.81
N GLY A 333 5.85 -16.83 0.86
CA GLY A 333 6.82 -17.90 0.64
C GLY A 333 8.06 -17.47 -0.14
N SER A 334 8.75 -18.43 -0.72
CA SER A 334 9.94 -18.19 -1.56
C SER A 334 9.59 -17.64 -2.96
N GLU A 335 8.37 -17.83 -3.40
CA GLU A 335 7.86 -17.30 -4.66
C GLU A 335 7.38 -15.85 -4.49
N LEU A 336 7.29 -15.13 -5.60
CA LEU A 336 6.75 -13.77 -5.66
C LEU A 336 5.46 -13.78 -6.49
N PRO A 337 4.53 -12.83 -6.24
CA PRO A 337 3.31 -12.71 -7.04
C PRO A 337 3.58 -12.40 -8.51
N TYR A 338 4.77 -11.88 -8.82
CA TYR A 338 5.24 -11.62 -10.18
C TYR A 338 6.67 -12.14 -10.35
N ASN A 339 6.92 -12.95 -11.36
CA ASN A 339 8.26 -13.33 -11.77
C ASN A 339 8.92 -12.26 -12.67
N ALA A 340 10.21 -12.42 -13.00
CA ALA A 340 10.96 -11.43 -13.75
C ALA A 340 10.39 -11.14 -15.16
N ASP A 341 9.83 -12.13 -15.84
CA ASP A 341 9.26 -11.95 -17.17
C ASP A 341 7.90 -11.24 -17.10
N GLU A 342 7.09 -11.54 -16.08
CA GLU A 342 5.84 -10.83 -15.80
C GLU A 342 6.11 -9.35 -15.42
N ILE A 343 7.12 -9.08 -14.59
CA ILE A 343 7.54 -7.71 -14.24
C ILE A 343 7.93 -6.92 -15.51
N LYS A 344 8.72 -7.50 -16.39
CA LYS A 344 9.07 -6.86 -17.67
C LYS A 344 7.85 -6.61 -18.53
N ALA A 345 6.93 -7.57 -18.60
CA ALA A 345 5.70 -7.41 -19.37
C ALA A 345 4.81 -6.28 -18.81
N LEU A 346 4.68 -6.18 -17.47
CA LEU A 346 3.94 -5.10 -16.80
C LEU A 346 4.57 -3.72 -17.06
N ALA A 347 5.90 -3.64 -17.12
CA ALA A 347 6.63 -2.40 -17.38
C ALA A 347 6.45 -1.86 -18.82
N GLU A 348 5.96 -2.67 -19.75
CA GLU A 348 5.69 -2.28 -21.15
C GLU A 348 4.21 -1.92 -21.39
N LEU A 349 3.34 -2.04 -20.36
CA LEU A 349 1.91 -1.76 -20.50
C LEU A 349 1.63 -0.26 -20.60
N SER A 350 0.51 0.07 -21.25
CA SER A 350 -0.09 1.40 -21.10
C SER A 350 -0.53 1.64 -19.65
N TYR A 351 -0.77 2.90 -19.28
CA TYR A 351 -1.29 3.18 -17.93
C TYR A 351 -2.60 2.42 -17.65
N ASP A 352 -3.56 2.45 -18.56
CA ASP A 352 -4.87 1.80 -18.37
C ASP A 352 -4.73 0.28 -18.20
N ASP A 353 -3.85 -0.35 -18.98
CA ASP A 353 -3.59 -1.78 -18.86
C ASP A 353 -2.84 -2.12 -17.55
N LEU A 354 -1.91 -1.26 -17.10
CA LEU A 354 -1.22 -1.44 -15.83
C LEU A 354 -2.19 -1.25 -14.65
N ALA A 355 -3.07 -0.24 -14.71
CA ALA A 355 -4.10 -0.03 -13.70
C ALA A 355 -5.10 -1.21 -13.64
N ALA A 356 -5.48 -1.77 -14.80
CA ALA A 356 -6.29 -2.97 -14.87
C ALA A 356 -5.59 -4.19 -14.27
N ALA A 357 -4.28 -4.35 -14.54
CA ALA A 357 -3.48 -5.43 -13.93
C ALA A 357 -3.32 -5.26 -12.42
N CYS A 358 -3.18 -4.03 -11.93
CA CYS A 358 -3.18 -3.68 -10.52
C CYS A 358 -4.50 -4.10 -9.86
N ALA A 359 -5.63 -3.67 -10.41
CA ALA A 359 -6.96 -3.96 -9.87
C ALA A 359 -7.35 -5.45 -9.93
N ALA A 360 -6.75 -6.21 -10.84
CA ALA A 360 -7.01 -7.64 -11.01
C ALA A 360 -6.18 -8.55 -10.09
N LEU A 361 -5.17 -8.01 -9.38
CA LEU A 361 -4.30 -8.82 -8.53
C LEU A 361 -5.11 -9.48 -7.41
N SER A 362 -5.04 -10.80 -7.37
CA SER A 362 -5.66 -11.64 -6.34
C SER A 362 -4.86 -12.92 -6.18
N VAL A 363 -5.15 -13.70 -5.14
CA VAL A 363 -4.53 -15.02 -4.96
C VAL A 363 -4.86 -15.92 -6.15
N GLU A 364 -6.09 -15.89 -6.63
CA GLU A 364 -6.56 -16.68 -7.77
C GLU A 364 -5.87 -16.28 -9.08
N ASP A 365 -5.64 -14.98 -9.29
CA ASP A 365 -4.91 -14.47 -10.45
C ASP A 365 -3.46 -15.01 -10.46
N VAL A 366 -2.77 -14.90 -9.32
CA VAL A 366 -1.39 -15.39 -9.19
C VAL A 366 -1.32 -16.90 -9.40
N VAL A 367 -2.19 -17.67 -8.76
CA VAL A 367 -2.29 -19.11 -8.96
C VAL A 367 -2.53 -19.46 -10.45
N ALA A 368 -3.44 -18.76 -11.12
CA ALA A 368 -3.76 -19.02 -12.53
C ALA A 368 -2.58 -18.67 -13.48
N ARG A 369 -1.80 -17.65 -13.15
CA ARG A 369 -0.59 -17.27 -13.94
C ARG A 369 0.56 -18.24 -13.76
N HIS A 370 0.77 -18.72 -12.53
CA HIS A 370 1.90 -19.62 -12.18
C HIS A 370 1.59 -21.12 -12.40
N ALA A 371 0.33 -21.50 -12.59
CA ALA A 371 -0.03 -22.91 -12.87
C ALA A 371 0.29 -23.36 -14.31
N LYS A 372 0.86 -22.50 -15.13
CA LYS A 372 1.25 -22.78 -16.51
C LYS A 372 2.71 -23.17 -16.58
#